data_77956b28b43303226454e01f30326a69
#
_entry.id   77956b28b43303226454e01f30326a69
#
_cell.length_a   1.000
_cell.length_b   1.000
_cell.length_c   1.000
_cell.angle_alpha   90.00
_cell.angle_beta   90.00
_cell.angle_gamma   90.00
#
_symmetry.space_group_name_H-M   'P 1'
#
loop_
_entity.id
_entity.type
_entity.pdbx_description
1 polymer ?
#
loop_
_entity_poly.entity_id
_entity_poly.type
_entity_poly.pdbx_seq_one_letter_code
_entity_poly.pdbx_strand_id
1 'polypeptide(L)'
;MTGTGKWLAATAIAMTMLGVAAPAYADTTDDLLLRLKEKGILNEEEYQALAHRKATEPAAAAPTATWLDDQKVVRATPGGVGMQIGKVSLKFSGSINGFYVHDSGASAIASHNVVGGLATVGAKSSAIRNGLLPGFLRIDATTTQSGWDVGAHFGIYPGINSVLTAGGANSGGTPQALATSGIDFRQTYLTFGRAGFGEVKIGRDIGLFGQEAILNDITLLSVGTAAGNVAPSNTSLGRIGLGYIYTDFQPQITYTSPKIGGFQAAIGAFQPLVTIGNNEVNKTPGFQAKITYDLTAGGVSGHFWVNGISQKHDGVGGAPSYTGRGFDIGTRLTFGKAGLVGYYYGGSGIGTTGLFILSTDAAGRKRHSDGFYVQGTYGIGKLTLGASYGESHLDLAKGEINPTLLDTNSSWVGQARYGLTDWVTLVGEYTHSRAEAHGGNHATSNALATGAILFF
;
A
#
# COMPACT_ATOMS: atom_id res chain seq x y z
N MET A 1 -17.90 -55.32 27.67
CA MET A 1 -16.74 -55.79 26.87
C MET A 1 -16.18 -54.55 26.25
N THR A 2 -15.13 -54.10 26.83
CA THR A 2 -13.77 -53.78 26.32
C THR A 2 -13.78 -52.70 25.24
N GLY A 3 -13.19 -51.56 25.33
CA GLY A 3 -12.16 -51.07 26.23
C GLY A 3 -11.24 -50.15 25.44
N THR A 4 -10.77 -49.09 26.11
CA THR A 4 -9.50 -48.42 25.90
C THR A 4 -9.33 -47.60 24.63
N GLY A 5 -8.81 -46.40 24.67
CA GLY A 5 -8.04 -45.74 25.69
C GLY A 5 -7.60 -44.35 25.21
N LYS A 6 -7.45 -43.49 26.17
CA LYS A 6 -6.81 -42.18 26.16
C LYS A 6 -5.40 -42.24 25.55
N TRP A 7 -4.98 -41.14 24.90
CA TRP A 7 -3.63 -40.57 25.13
C TRP A 7 -3.64 -39.08 24.81
N LEU A 8 -3.77 -38.30 25.86
CA LEU A 8 -3.20 -36.98 25.97
C LEU A 8 -1.69 -37.16 26.22
N ALA A 9 -0.87 -36.74 25.31
CA ALA A 9 0.56 -36.57 25.54
C ALA A 9 0.88 -35.06 25.51
N ALA A 10 0.88 -34.48 26.70
CA ALA A 10 1.57 -33.22 26.95
C ALA A 10 3.06 -33.50 26.85
N THR A 11 3.72 -33.07 25.80
CA THR A 11 5.19 -33.13 25.71
C THR A 11 5.71 -31.81 26.24
N ALA A 12 6.06 -31.81 27.53
CA ALA A 12 6.94 -30.82 28.13
C ALA A 12 8.32 -31.02 27.50
N ILE A 13 8.74 -30.09 26.62
CA ILE A 13 10.13 -30.02 26.15
C ILE A 13 10.94 -29.37 27.26
N ALA A 14 11.64 -30.19 28.02
CA ALA A 14 12.72 -29.74 28.86
C ALA A 14 13.82 -29.16 27.95
N MET A 15 14.04 -27.84 28.04
CA MET A 15 15.23 -27.20 27.49
C MET A 15 16.44 -27.68 28.27
N THR A 16 17.09 -28.74 27.81
CA THR A 16 18.48 -29.00 28.13
C THR A 16 19.31 -27.90 27.48
N MET A 17 19.88 -27.04 28.31
CA MET A 17 20.97 -26.16 27.90
C MET A 17 22.15 -27.01 27.42
N LEU A 18 22.20 -27.32 26.15
CA LEU A 18 23.44 -27.66 25.49
C LEU A 18 24.23 -26.35 25.39
N GLY A 19 25.22 -26.22 26.25
CA GLY A 19 26.25 -25.21 26.10
C GLY A 19 26.86 -25.36 24.73
N VAL A 20 26.51 -24.43 23.82
CA VAL A 20 27.26 -24.23 22.61
C VAL A 20 28.62 -23.73 23.07
N ALA A 21 29.61 -24.62 23.13
CA ALA A 21 31.02 -24.22 23.21
C ALA A 21 31.21 -23.23 22.04
N ALA A 22 31.51 -21.98 22.36
CA ALA A 22 31.99 -21.02 21.38
C ALA A 22 33.12 -21.72 20.61
N PRO A 23 33.18 -21.59 19.26
CA PRO A 23 34.33 -22.11 18.53
C PRO A 23 35.55 -21.46 19.15
N ALA A 24 36.43 -22.24 19.71
CA ALA A 24 37.75 -21.79 20.14
C ALA A 24 38.37 -21.24 18.83
N TYR A 25 38.45 -19.90 18.73
CA TYR A 25 39.34 -19.30 17.76
C TYR A 25 40.72 -19.84 18.06
N ALA A 26 41.24 -20.72 17.21
CA ALA A 26 42.62 -21.12 17.22
C ALA A 26 43.42 -19.84 17.31
N ASP A 27 44.16 -19.65 18.41
CA ASP A 27 44.91 -18.43 18.62
C ASP A 27 45.97 -18.33 17.54
N THR A 28 45.71 -17.50 16.57
CA THR A 28 46.59 -17.29 15.40
C THR A 28 48.00 -16.93 15.81
N THR A 29 48.21 -16.47 17.05
CA THR A 29 49.51 -16.14 17.64
C THR A 29 50.32 -17.41 17.96
N ASP A 30 49.68 -18.48 18.47
CA ASP A 30 50.37 -19.73 18.75
C ASP A 30 50.78 -20.45 17.46
N ASP A 31 49.93 -20.43 16.43
CA ASP A 31 50.25 -20.99 15.14
C ASP A 31 51.37 -20.19 14.44
N LEU A 32 51.39 -18.87 14.64
CA LEU A 32 52.44 -17.98 14.11
C LEU A 32 53.78 -18.23 14.81
N LEU A 33 53.79 -18.33 16.14
CA LEU A 33 55.02 -18.59 16.91
C LEU A 33 55.59 -19.98 16.56
N LEU A 34 54.75 -20.99 16.40
CA LEU A 34 55.15 -22.32 15.98
C LEU A 34 55.77 -22.31 14.57
N ARG A 35 55.17 -21.64 13.63
CA ARG A 35 55.69 -21.49 12.25
C ARG A 35 57.00 -20.71 12.19
N LEU A 36 57.17 -19.69 13.01
CA LEU A 36 58.42 -18.94 13.09
C LEU A 36 59.58 -19.80 13.64
N LYS A 37 59.27 -20.69 14.64
CA LYS A 37 60.20 -21.70 15.14
C LYS A 37 60.55 -22.72 14.04
N GLU A 38 59.56 -23.31 13.39
CA GLU A 38 59.75 -24.28 12.32
C GLU A 38 60.58 -23.75 11.15
N LYS A 39 60.50 -22.45 10.85
CA LYS A 39 61.31 -21.76 9.85
C LYS A 39 62.70 -21.36 10.34
N GLY A 40 63.06 -21.68 11.59
CA GLY A 40 64.33 -21.31 12.15
C GLY A 40 64.55 -19.82 12.40
N ILE A 41 63.46 -19.04 12.41
CA ILE A 41 63.51 -17.60 12.73
C ILE A 41 63.56 -17.38 14.23
N LEU A 42 62.95 -18.28 15.04
CA LEU A 42 63.03 -18.32 16.48
C LEU A 42 63.77 -19.58 16.88
N ASN A 43 64.74 -19.44 17.79
CA ASN A 43 65.32 -20.62 18.48
C ASN A 43 64.42 -21.12 19.60
N GLU A 44 64.72 -22.29 20.18
CA GLU A 44 63.89 -22.93 21.22
C GLU A 44 63.70 -22.02 22.45
N GLU A 45 64.77 -21.34 22.91
CA GLU A 45 64.73 -20.45 24.08
C GLU A 45 63.85 -19.23 23.81
N GLU A 46 63.93 -18.63 22.64
CA GLU A 46 63.10 -17.47 22.20
C GLU A 46 61.66 -17.86 22.07
N TYR A 47 61.37 -19.03 21.50
CA TYR A 47 60.01 -19.57 21.40
C TYR A 47 59.40 -19.79 22.80
N GLN A 48 60.10 -20.46 23.71
CA GLN A 48 59.63 -20.72 25.08
C GLN A 48 59.44 -19.42 25.86
N ALA A 49 60.34 -18.45 25.70
CA ALA A 49 60.23 -17.12 26.33
C ALA A 49 58.99 -16.38 25.89
N LEU A 50 58.67 -16.40 24.58
CA LEU A 50 57.48 -15.75 24.02
C LEU A 50 56.21 -16.48 24.41
N ALA A 51 56.18 -17.80 24.37
CA ALA A 51 55.05 -18.63 24.77
C ALA A 51 54.76 -18.46 26.28
N HIS A 52 55.79 -18.41 27.13
CA HIS A 52 55.66 -18.17 28.58
C HIS A 52 55.19 -16.76 28.89
N ARG A 53 55.65 -15.76 28.15
CA ARG A 53 55.21 -14.35 28.28
C ARG A 53 53.74 -14.21 27.95
N LYS A 54 53.26 -14.89 26.92
CA LYS A 54 51.82 -14.96 26.54
C LYS A 54 51.00 -15.65 27.63
N ALA A 55 51.50 -16.73 28.22
CA ALA A 55 50.78 -17.45 29.27
C ALA A 55 50.70 -16.67 30.60
N THR A 56 51.63 -15.73 30.85
CA THR A 56 51.69 -14.90 32.04
C THR A 56 51.08 -13.50 31.86
N GLU A 57 50.82 -13.05 30.62
CA GLU A 57 50.01 -11.85 30.38
C GLU A 57 48.57 -12.17 30.83
N PRO A 58 47.99 -11.39 31.76
CA PRO A 58 46.59 -11.54 32.08
C PRO A 58 45.83 -11.38 30.75
N ALA A 59 44.99 -12.39 30.43
CA ALA A 59 44.13 -12.29 29.25
C ALA A 59 43.49 -10.93 29.31
N ALA A 60 43.81 -10.09 28.31
CA ALA A 60 43.18 -8.78 28.18
C ALA A 60 41.69 -9.03 28.27
N ALA A 61 41.07 -8.58 29.36
CA ALA A 61 39.64 -8.72 29.55
C ALA A 61 39.01 -8.27 28.21
N ALA A 62 38.28 -9.18 27.56
CA ALA A 62 37.56 -8.83 26.34
C ALA A 62 36.90 -7.50 26.64
N PRO A 63 37.13 -6.46 25.87
CA PRO A 63 36.61 -5.14 26.19
C PRO A 63 35.11 -5.32 26.42
N THR A 64 34.75 -5.20 27.73
CA THR A 64 33.33 -5.15 28.07
C THR A 64 32.76 -4.02 27.23
N ALA A 65 31.76 -4.29 26.38
CA ALA A 65 31.23 -3.41 25.39
C ALA A 65 30.57 -2.12 25.99
N THR A 66 30.95 -1.75 27.21
CA THR A 66 30.45 -0.60 27.97
C THR A 66 30.96 0.76 27.49
N TRP A 67 31.95 0.80 26.57
CA TRP A 67 32.47 2.04 25.98
C TRP A 67 32.14 2.24 24.49
N LEU A 68 31.44 1.28 23.87
CA LEU A 68 30.82 1.54 22.57
C LEU A 68 29.60 2.41 22.84
N ASP A 69 29.71 3.68 22.51
CA ASP A 69 28.55 4.59 22.46
C ASP A 69 27.47 3.89 21.64
N ASP A 70 26.38 3.45 22.31
CA ASP A 70 25.27 2.74 21.67
C ASP A 70 24.73 3.46 20.44
N GLN A 71 25.01 4.75 20.32
CA GLN A 71 24.64 5.57 19.17
C GLN A 71 25.50 5.29 17.92
N LYS A 72 26.61 4.59 18.02
CA LYS A 72 27.51 4.30 16.88
C LYS A 72 27.48 2.83 16.42
N VAL A 73 26.75 1.98 17.10
CA VAL A 73 26.68 0.56 16.72
C VAL A 73 25.59 0.35 15.68
N VAL A 74 25.98 -0.16 14.51
CA VAL A 74 25.04 -0.58 13.45
C VAL A 74 24.77 -2.08 13.61
N ARG A 75 23.51 -2.44 13.72
CA ARG A 75 23.02 -3.84 13.83
C ARG A 75 21.99 -4.11 12.74
N ALA A 76 21.84 -5.38 12.35
CA ALA A 76 20.72 -5.77 11.47
C ALA A 76 19.41 -5.66 12.26
N THR A 77 18.34 -5.21 11.58
CA THR A 77 16.99 -5.25 12.17
C THR A 77 16.48 -6.70 12.22
N PRO A 78 15.82 -7.11 13.30
CA PRO A 78 15.13 -8.40 13.32
C PRO A 78 13.98 -8.39 12.31
N GLY A 79 14.09 -9.20 11.26
CA GLY A 79 13.06 -9.37 10.24
C GLY A 79 12.91 -8.18 9.26
N GLY A 80 13.21 -8.44 7.99
CA GLY A 80 13.11 -7.48 6.90
C GLY A 80 14.41 -6.75 6.57
N VAL A 81 14.33 -5.86 5.60
CA VAL A 81 15.47 -5.07 5.09
C VAL A 81 15.59 -3.81 5.93
N GLY A 82 16.67 -3.64 6.67
CA GLY A 82 16.88 -2.47 7.50
C GLY A 82 18.10 -2.56 8.42
N MET A 83 18.31 -1.52 9.21
CA MET A 83 19.40 -1.44 10.17
C MET A 83 18.99 -0.68 11.43
N GLN A 84 19.59 -1.05 12.54
CA GLN A 84 19.49 -0.35 13.81
C GLN A 84 20.77 0.45 14.02
N ILE A 85 20.67 1.77 14.19
CA ILE A 85 21.79 2.66 14.47
C ILE A 85 21.54 3.29 15.84
N GLY A 86 22.21 2.79 16.87
CA GLY A 86 21.92 3.16 18.24
C GLY A 86 20.47 2.85 18.61
N LYS A 87 19.70 3.89 18.95
CA LYS A 87 18.26 3.78 19.26
C LYS A 87 17.32 3.98 18.05
N VAL A 88 17.89 4.30 16.89
CA VAL A 88 17.08 4.56 15.67
C VAL A 88 17.02 3.29 14.82
N SER A 89 15.80 2.85 14.50
CA SER A 89 15.53 1.80 13.53
C SER A 89 15.27 2.43 12.16
N LEU A 90 16.05 2.03 11.15
CA LEU A 90 15.82 2.33 9.75
C LEU A 90 15.31 1.07 9.07
N LYS A 91 14.08 1.11 8.55
CA LYS A 91 13.47 0.01 7.80
C LYS A 91 13.24 0.45 6.36
N PHE A 92 13.58 -0.43 5.44
CA PHE A 92 13.30 -0.28 4.02
C PHE A 92 12.26 -1.31 3.62
N SER A 93 11.32 -0.91 2.81
CA SER A 93 10.37 -1.84 2.16
C SER A 93 10.04 -1.29 0.79
N GLY A 94 9.63 -2.16 -0.11
CA GLY A 94 9.39 -1.70 -1.45
C GLY A 94 8.64 -2.69 -2.30
N SER A 95 8.24 -2.21 -3.48
CA SER A 95 7.62 -3.01 -4.52
C SER A 95 8.09 -2.53 -5.88
N ILE A 96 8.29 -3.47 -6.76
CA ILE A 96 8.48 -3.22 -8.19
C ILE A 96 7.49 -4.10 -8.93
N ASN A 97 6.77 -3.54 -9.90
CA ASN A 97 5.88 -4.32 -10.73
C ASN A 97 5.91 -3.85 -12.19
N GLY A 98 5.56 -4.76 -13.07
CA GLY A 98 5.41 -4.47 -14.49
C GLY A 98 4.47 -5.49 -15.13
N PHE A 99 3.57 -4.98 -15.95
CA PHE A 99 2.54 -5.76 -16.62
C PHE A 99 2.52 -5.43 -18.11
N TYR A 100 2.48 -6.46 -18.94
CA TYR A 100 1.96 -6.30 -20.30
C TYR A 100 0.44 -6.20 -20.21
N VAL A 101 -0.12 -5.16 -20.80
CA VAL A 101 -1.56 -4.90 -20.81
C VAL A 101 -2.00 -4.72 -22.25
N HIS A 102 -2.99 -5.52 -22.66
CA HIS A 102 -3.71 -5.33 -23.92
C HIS A 102 -5.14 -4.90 -23.61
N ASP A 103 -5.56 -3.75 -24.16
CA ASP A 103 -6.90 -3.21 -24.01
C ASP A 103 -7.59 -3.20 -25.39
N SER A 104 -8.77 -3.81 -25.47
CA SER A 104 -9.52 -3.91 -26.74
C SER A 104 -10.02 -2.54 -27.22
N GLY A 105 -10.31 -1.62 -26.31
CA GLY A 105 -11.02 -0.39 -26.58
C GLY A 105 -12.41 -0.60 -27.17
N ALA A 106 -13.29 0.38 -27.02
CA ALA A 106 -14.49 0.54 -27.83
C ALA A 106 -14.19 1.46 -29.03
N SER A 107 -14.88 1.30 -30.16
CA SER A 107 -14.73 2.22 -31.30
C SER A 107 -15.12 3.65 -30.91
N ALA A 108 -14.40 4.64 -31.44
CA ALA A 108 -14.65 6.06 -31.14
C ALA A 108 -15.83 6.58 -32.01
N ILE A 109 -17.05 6.24 -31.58
CA ILE A 109 -18.30 6.72 -32.22
C ILE A 109 -19.16 7.47 -31.20
N ALA A 110 -20.08 8.31 -31.66
CA ALA A 110 -20.87 9.20 -30.80
C ALA A 110 -21.66 8.47 -29.71
N SER A 111 -22.19 7.27 -29.99
CA SER A 111 -22.95 6.46 -29.04
C SER A 111 -22.06 5.84 -27.90
N HIS A 112 -20.74 5.88 -28.06
CA HIS A 112 -19.79 5.43 -27.03
C HIS A 112 -19.20 6.58 -26.17
N ASN A 113 -19.69 7.84 -26.42
CA ASN A 113 -19.23 8.97 -25.61
C ASN A 113 -19.98 9.03 -24.29
N VAL A 114 -19.25 8.74 -23.20
CA VAL A 114 -19.71 8.81 -21.80
C VAL A 114 -18.74 9.70 -21.04
N VAL A 115 -19.18 10.90 -20.67
CA VAL A 115 -18.38 11.87 -19.92
C VAL A 115 -18.18 11.36 -18.47
N GLY A 116 -16.96 11.00 -18.10
CA GLY A 116 -16.64 10.35 -16.83
C GLY A 116 -16.64 8.81 -16.91
N GLY A 117 -16.91 8.25 -18.11
CA GLY A 117 -16.83 6.81 -18.33
C GLY A 117 -15.38 6.29 -18.26
N LEU A 118 -15.20 5.08 -17.71
CA LEU A 118 -13.90 4.44 -17.49
C LEU A 118 -13.65 3.25 -18.43
N ALA A 119 -14.62 2.82 -19.20
CA ALA A 119 -14.36 1.94 -20.34
C ALA A 119 -13.52 2.66 -21.38
N THR A 120 -12.48 2.01 -21.88
CA THR A 120 -11.58 2.61 -22.89
C THR A 120 -12.32 2.81 -24.21
N VAL A 121 -12.34 4.04 -24.72
CA VAL A 121 -12.84 4.39 -26.04
C VAL A 121 -11.69 4.80 -26.95
N GLY A 122 -11.63 4.24 -28.15
CA GLY A 122 -10.56 4.44 -29.12
C GLY A 122 -9.98 3.15 -29.66
N ALA A 123 -8.80 3.22 -30.22
CA ALA A 123 -8.13 2.06 -30.81
C ALA A 123 -7.67 1.07 -29.74
N LYS A 124 -7.60 -0.20 -30.15
CA LYS A 124 -6.88 -1.23 -29.36
C LYS A 124 -5.48 -0.75 -29.04
N SER A 125 -5.03 -1.02 -27.85
CA SER A 125 -3.72 -0.58 -27.39
C SER A 125 -3.02 -1.66 -26.57
N SER A 126 -1.69 -1.60 -26.56
CA SER A 126 -0.84 -2.45 -25.73
C SER A 126 0.25 -1.62 -25.09
N ALA A 127 0.58 -1.94 -23.86
CA ALA A 127 1.64 -1.25 -23.13
C ALA A 127 2.36 -2.22 -22.17
N ILE A 128 3.59 -1.89 -21.83
CA ILE A 128 4.27 -2.43 -20.64
C ILE A 128 4.24 -1.31 -19.61
N ARG A 129 3.56 -1.52 -18.49
CA ARG A 129 3.27 -0.48 -17.51
C ARG A 129 3.15 -1.00 -16.08
N ASN A 130 3.14 -0.08 -15.11
CA ASN A 130 2.75 -0.41 -13.74
C ASN A 130 1.25 -0.77 -13.65
N GLY A 131 0.92 -1.55 -12.64
CA GLY A 131 -0.45 -1.81 -12.22
C GLY A 131 -1.06 -0.66 -11.41
N LEU A 132 -2.13 -0.95 -10.64
CA LEU A 132 -2.76 0.02 -9.74
C LEU A 132 -1.80 0.46 -8.62
N LEU A 133 -1.08 -0.46 -7.98
CA LEU A 133 0.01 -0.12 -7.10
C LEU A 133 1.23 0.21 -7.97
N PRO A 134 1.78 1.43 -7.94
CA PRO A 134 3.03 1.73 -8.63
C PRO A 134 4.21 1.02 -7.94
N GLY A 135 5.39 1.07 -8.56
CA GLY A 135 6.62 0.80 -7.82
C GLY A 135 6.76 1.76 -6.64
N PHE A 136 7.32 1.31 -5.52
CA PHE A 136 7.63 2.21 -4.40
C PHE A 136 8.86 1.76 -3.64
N LEU A 137 9.55 2.73 -3.06
CA LEU A 137 10.52 2.56 -2.00
C LEU A 137 10.04 3.34 -0.78
N ARG A 138 9.84 2.66 0.33
CA ARG A 138 9.48 3.24 1.61
C ARG A 138 10.68 3.19 2.57
N ILE A 139 10.91 4.29 3.26
CA ILE A 139 11.94 4.45 4.28
C ILE A 139 11.25 4.89 5.57
N ASP A 140 11.37 4.09 6.62
CA ASP A 140 10.83 4.38 7.94
C ASP A 140 11.99 4.52 8.93
N ALA A 141 12.16 5.71 9.52
CA ALA A 141 13.10 5.98 10.60
C ALA A 141 12.32 6.15 11.89
N THR A 142 12.46 5.21 12.83
CA THR A 142 11.68 5.20 14.08
C THR A 142 12.57 5.07 15.31
N THR A 143 12.12 5.64 16.42
CA THR A 143 12.81 5.54 17.72
C THR A 143 11.84 5.84 18.85
N THR A 144 12.21 5.44 20.08
CA THR A 144 11.47 5.84 21.30
C THR A 144 12.29 6.85 22.06
N GLN A 145 11.73 8.04 22.34
CA GLN A 145 12.37 9.13 23.05
C GLN A 145 11.44 9.67 24.15
N SER A 146 11.94 9.73 25.39
CA SER A 146 11.16 10.23 26.52
C SER A 146 9.79 9.56 26.70
N GLY A 147 9.70 8.25 26.35
CA GLY A 147 8.45 7.47 26.44
C GLY A 147 7.48 7.70 25.28
N TRP A 148 7.89 8.41 24.21
CA TRP A 148 7.15 8.58 22.98
C TRP A 148 7.81 7.80 21.85
N ASP A 149 7.03 7.04 21.13
CA ASP A 149 7.41 6.45 19.85
C ASP A 149 7.28 7.52 18.77
N VAL A 150 8.37 7.82 18.09
CA VAL A 150 8.42 8.86 17.06
C VAL A 150 8.94 8.28 15.76
N GLY A 151 8.42 8.74 14.63
CA GLY A 151 8.78 8.24 13.31
C GLY A 151 8.81 9.31 12.25
N ALA A 152 9.69 9.14 11.27
CA ALA A 152 9.71 9.86 10.00
C ALA A 152 9.56 8.83 8.87
N HIS A 153 8.64 9.10 7.95
CA HIS A 153 8.21 8.16 6.93
C HIS A 153 8.25 8.82 5.55
N PHE A 154 8.89 8.14 4.61
CA PHE A 154 9.02 8.58 3.23
C PHE A 154 8.60 7.46 2.28
N GLY A 155 7.81 7.79 1.26
CA GLY A 155 7.44 6.90 0.18
C GLY A 155 7.72 7.55 -1.16
N ILE A 156 8.60 6.93 -1.94
CA ILE A 156 9.04 7.35 -3.27
C ILE A 156 8.43 6.37 -4.26
N TYR A 157 7.68 6.87 -5.25
CA TYR A 157 6.87 6.07 -6.16
C TYR A 157 7.31 6.26 -7.61
N PRO A 158 8.35 5.52 -8.08
CA PRO A 158 8.78 5.58 -9.47
C PRO A 158 7.82 4.81 -10.39
N GLY A 159 7.55 5.37 -11.56
CA GLY A 159 6.88 4.66 -12.65
C GLY A 159 7.88 3.97 -13.56
N ILE A 160 7.42 2.99 -14.36
CA ILE A 160 8.20 2.39 -15.45
C ILE A 160 7.81 2.95 -16.81
N ASN A 161 6.66 3.62 -16.92
CA ASN A 161 6.17 4.21 -18.15
C ASN A 161 6.96 5.47 -18.52
N SER A 162 7.29 5.63 -19.79
CA SER A 162 7.87 6.88 -20.28
C SER A 162 6.86 8.02 -20.23
N VAL A 163 7.30 9.21 -19.82
CA VAL A 163 6.48 10.43 -19.74
C VAL A 163 7.08 11.54 -20.57
N LEU A 164 6.26 12.40 -21.20
CA LEU A 164 6.70 13.49 -22.08
C LEU A 164 7.29 14.68 -21.31
N THR A 165 6.81 14.93 -20.11
CA THR A 165 7.22 16.07 -19.29
C THR A 165 7.82 15.60 -17.99
N ALA A 166 8.85 16.30 -17.52
CA ALA A 166 9.33 16.17 -16.15
C ALA A 166 8.18 16.59 -15.23
N GLY A 167 7.41 15.65 -14.81
CA GLY A 167 6.23 15.85 -13.96
C GLY A 167 6.00 14.59 -13.18
N GLY A 168 5.23 14.69 -12.15
CA GLY A 168 4.97 13.59 -11.26
C GLY A 168 4.40 12.34 -11.94
N ALA A 169 4.16 11.37 -11.17
CA ALA A 169 3.67 10.06 -11.48
C ALA A 169 2.36 10.04 -12.29
N ASN A 170 1.56 11.06 -12.19
CA ASN A 170 0.26 11.17 -12.88
C ASN A 170 0.33 11.96 -14.19
N SER A 171 1.53 12.26 -14.68
CA SER A 171 1.68 12.85 -16.02
C SER A 171 1.38 11.79 -17.10
N GLY A 172 0.71 12.17 -18.16
CA GLY A 172 0.46 11.29 -19.29
C GLY A 172 1.77 10.79 -19.88
N GLY A 173 1.89 9.50 -20.10
CA GLY A 173 3.06 8.89 -20.72
C GLY A 173 2.86 8.69 -22.21
N THR A 174 3.92 8.94 -22.99
CA THR A 174 3.98 8.57 -24.40
C THR A 174 5.28 7.81 -24.66
N PRO A 175 5.27 6.67 -25.36
CA PRO A 175 6.45 5.88 -25.63
C PRO A 175 7.30 6.55 -26.71
N GLN A 176 8.09 7.54 -26.33
CA GLN A 176 9.01 8.26 -27.23
C GLN A 176 10.45 8.00 -26.80
N ALA A 177 11.35 8.04 -27.79
CA ALA A 177 12.78 8.03 -27.52
C ALA A 177 13.16 9.26 -26.65
N LEU A 178 14.08 9.10 -25.72
CA LEU A 178 14.54 10.10 -24.76
C LEU A 178 13.50 10.51 -23.70
N ALA A 179 12.29 9.95 -23.69
CA ALA A 179 11.36 10.10 -22.58
C ALA A 179 11.77 9.19 -21.41
N THR A 180 11.64 9.69 -20.19
CA THR A 180 11.97 8.96 -18.95
C THR A 180 10.72 8.69 -18.12
N SER A 181 10.81 7.77 -17.16
CA SER A 181 9.71 7.52 -16.22
C SER A 181 9.54 8.68 -15.24
N GLY A 182 8.29 8.86 -14.76
CA GLY A 182 7.97 9.81 -13.70
C GLY A 182 8.25 9.24 -12.31
N ILE A 183 8.33 10.14 -11.34
CA ILE A 183 8.45 9.81 -9.93
C ILE A 183 7.58 10.75 -9.11
N ASP A 184 6.90 10.24 -8.07
CA ASP A 184 6.21 11.09 -7.11
C ASP A 184 6.55 10.74 -5.66
N PHE A 185 6.27 11.69 -4.75
CA PHE A 185 6.45 11.57 -3.32
C PHE A 185 5.07 11.60 -2.65
N ARG A 186 4.36 10.47 -2.71
CA ARG A 186 2.99 10.37 -2.17
C ARG A 186 2.95 10.36 -0.65
N GLN A 187 4.02 9.90 -0.01
CA GLN A 187 4.09 9.80 1.45
C GLN A 187 5.30 10.56 1.95
N THR A 188 5.05 11.52 2.84
CA THR A 188 6.06 12.26 3.59
C THR A 188 5.38 12.74 4.86
N TYR A 189 5.57 12.04 5.97
CA TYR A 189 4.90 12.35 7.21
C TYR A 189 5.74 11.94 8.42
N LEU A 190 5.44 12.57 9.55
CA LEU A 190 5.94 12.17 10.86
C LEU A 190 4.81 11.55 11.70
N THR A 191 5.19 10.71 12.63
CA THR A 191 4.29 10.19 13.66
C THR A 191 4.87 10.38 15.04
N PHE A 192 4.01 10.55 16.02
CA PHE A 192 4.35 10.41 17.43
C PHE A 192 3.18 9.84 18.20
N GLY A 193 3.48 8.92 19.12
CA GLY A 193 2.47 8.22 19.90
C GLY A 193 3.06 7.54 21.12
N ARG A 194 2.20 6.91 21.90
CA ARG A 194 2.60 6.02 22.99
C ARG A 194 1.46 5.08 23.37
N ALA A 195 1.79 4.00 24.06
CA ALA A 195 0.78 3.10 24.62
C ALA A 195 -0.25 3.87 25.45
N GLY A 196 -1.54 3.58 25.26
CA GLY A 196 -2.66 4.21 25.95
C GLY A 196 -3.07 5.60 25.43
N PHE A 197 -2.20 6.30 24.70
CA PHE A 197 -2.52 7.58 24.05
C PHE A 197 -3.00 7.37 22.60
N GLY A 198 -2.38 6.45 21.86
CA GLY A 198 -2.56 6.32 20.41
C GLY A 198 -1.47 7.07 19.65
N GLU A 199 -1.74 7.44 18.41
CA GLU A 199 -0.78 8.05 17.49
C GLU A 199 -1.32 9.32 16.83
N VAL A 200 -0.49 10.32 16.71
CA VAL A 200 -0.71 11.51 15.86
C VAL A 200 0.19 11.38 14.63
N LYS A 201 -0.38 11.59 13.46
CA LYS A 201 0.29 11.68 12.16
C LYS A 201 0.18 13.10 11.61
N ILE A 202 1.29 13.66 11.13
CA ILE A 202 1.33 14.96 10.47
C ILE A 202 2.13 14.86 9.18
N GLY A 203 1.54 15.26 8.08
CA GLY A 203 2.19 15.26 6.75
C GLY A 203 1.29 14.72 5.67
N ARG A 204 1.88 14.24 4.57
CA ARG A 204 1.15 13.70 3.43
C ARG A 204 1.09 12.18 3.50
N ASP A 205 -0.12 11.65 3.50
CA ASP A 205 -0.41 10.20 3.46
C ASP A 205 -1.80 9.96 2.87
N ILE A 206 -2.15 8.70 2.63
CA ILE A 206 -3.48 8.32 2.13
C ILE A 206 -4.59 8.83 3.06
N GLY A 207 -5.69 9.34 2.51
CA GLY A 207 -6.86 9.78 3.26
C GLY A 207 -7.57 8.63 3.98
N LEU A 208 -8.45 8.94 4.95
CA LEU A 208 -9.17 7.91 5.72
C LEU A 208 -10.39 7.35 4.97
N PHE A 209 -11.18 8.23 4.33
CA PHE A 209 -12.36 7.84 3.54
C PHE A 209 -11.93 7.05 2.28
N GLY A 210 -12.49 5.89 2.03
CA GLY A 210 -12.13 5.03 0.88
C GLY A 210 -10.79 4.31 1.00
N GLN A 211 -10.01 4.52 2.07
CA GLN A 211 -8.72 3.87 2.28
C GLN A 211 -8.84 2.34 2.33
N GLU A 212 -9.80 1.85 3.12
CA GLU A 212 -10.00 0.41 3.26
C GLU A 212 -10.48 -0.23 1.94
N ALA A 213 -11.22 0.50 1.11
CA ALA A 213 -11.67 0.02 -0.19
C ALA A 213 -10.49 -0.33 -1.09
N ILE A 214 -9.57 0.61 -1.32
CA ILE A 214 -8.41 0.39 -2.19
C ILE A 214 -7.42 -0.62 -1.61
N LEU A 215 -7.21 -0.63 -0.28
CA LEU A 215 -6.27 -1.57 0.37
C LEU A 215 -6.78 -3.02 0.36
N ASN A 216 -8.08 -3.23 0.18
CA ASN A 216 -8.68 -4.57 0.09
C ASN A 216 -9.09 -4.96 -1.34
N ASP A 217 -8.92 -4.09 -2.33
CA ASP A 217 -9.22 -4.37 -3.72
C ASP A 217 -8.25 -5.40 -4.32
N ILE A 218 -8.77 -6.42 -4.99
CA ILE A 218 -7.96 -7.46 -5.64
C ILE A 218 -7.04 -6.86 -6.73
N THR A 219 -7.48 -5.78 -7.38
CA THR A 219 -6.73 -5.12 -8.45
C THR A 219 -5.54 -4.30 -7.95
N LEU A 220 -5.41 -4.09 -6.61
CA LEU A 220 -4.25 -3.40 -6.04
C LEU A 220 -2.93 -4.08 -6.43
N LEU A 221 -2.92 -5.40 -6.57
CA LEU A 221 -1.74 -6.19 -6.94
C LEU A 221 -1.67 -6.51 -8.44
N SER A 222 -2.46 -5.83 -9.26
CA SER A 222 -2.52 -6.00 -10.69
C SER A 222 -2.92 -4.70 -11.41
N VAL A 223 -3.74 -4.77 -12.43
CA VAL A 223 -4.05 -3.64 -13.32
C VAL A 223 -5.49 -3.16 -13.18
N GLY A 224 -6.47 -4.07 -13.14
CA GLY A 224 -7.88 -3.75 -13.24
C GLY A 224 -8.20 -3.04 -14.56
N THR A 225 -9.00 -1.96 -14.52
CA THR A 225 -9.20 -1.15 -15.72
C THR A 225 -7.94 -0.35 -16.03
N ALA A 226 -7.51 -0.47 -17.29
CA ALA A 226 -6.37 0.29 -17.79
C ALA A 226 -6.72 1.76 -18.01
N ALA A 227 -7.99 2.08 -18.23
CA ALA A 227 -8.49 3.41 -18.68
C ALA A 227 -7.67 3.96 -19.86
N GLY A 228 -7.38 3.08 -20.83
CA GLY A 228 -6.34 3.31 -21.84
C GLY A 228 -4.93 3.04 -21.31
N ASN A 229 -4.00 2.79 -22.21
CA ASN A 229 -2.62 2.45 -21.83
C ASN A 229 -1.69 3.65 -21.61
N VAL A 230 -2.22 4.85 -21.55
CA VAL A 230 -1.44 6.09 -21.47
C VAL A 230 -1.67 6.90 -20.20
N ALA A 231 -2.75 6.67 -19.47
CA ALA A 231 -3.10 7.47 -18.30
C ALA A 231 -3.64 6.59 -17.16
N PRO A 232 -3.29 6.91 -15.92
CA PRO A 232 -2.13 7.71 -15.48
C PRO A 232 -0.79 6.99 -15.78
N SER A 233 0.32 7.71 -15.86
CA SER A 233 1.59 7.17 -16.39
C SER A 233 2.23 6.08 -15.52
N ASN A 234 2.15 6.16 -14.20
CA ASN A 234 2.78 5.21 -13.28
C ASN A 234 1.80 4.32 -12.54
N THR A 235 0.51 4.40 -12.82
CA THR A 235 -0.52 3.51 -12.28
C THR A 235 -1.62 3.28 -13.31
N SER A 236 -2.31 2.13 -13.21
CA SER A 236 -3.63 1.92 -13.77
C SER A 236 -4.70 2.47 -12.84
N LEU A 237 -5.98 2.36 -13.19
CA LEU A 237 -7.07 2.74 -12.31
C LEU A 237 -7.60 1.60 -11.43
N GLY A 238 -7.24 0.35 -11.73
CA GLY A 238 -7.77 -0.77 -10.96
C GLY A 238 -9.30 -0.79 -10.99
N ARG A 239 -9.90 -0.68 -9.83
CA ARG A 239 -11.35 -0.56 -9.60
C ARG A 239 -11.75 0.86 -9.15
N ILE A 240 -10.84 1.82 -9.18
CA ILE A 240 -11.14 3.24 -8.88
C ILE A 240 -12.24 3.71 -9.82
N GLY A 241 -13.35 4.24 -9.26
CA GLY A 241 -14.52 4.69 -10.01
C GLY A 241 -15.40 3.58 -10.59
N LEU A 242 -15.15 2.33 -10.23
CA LEU A 242 -15.84 1.11 -10.64
C LEU A 242 -16.23 0.26 -9.42
N GLY A 243 -16.60 0.93 -8.35
CA GLY A 243 -17.00 0.33 -7.07
C GLY A 243 -16.57 1.12 -5.85
N TYR A 244 -15.61 2.03 -5.97
CA TYR A 244 -15.22 2.98 -4.90
C TYR A 244 -14.63 4.27 -5.47
N ILE A 245 -14.58 5.31 -4.62
CA ILE A 245 -13.93 6.60 -4.93
C ILE A 245 -12.50 6.57 -4.39
N TYR A 246 -11.53 7.03 -5.19
CA TYR A 246 -10.15 7.18 -4.75
C TYR A 246 -10.00 8.34 -3.79
N THR A 247 -9.49 8.05 -2.59
CA THR A 247 -9.30 9.03 -1.51
C THR A 247 -8.13 9.98 -1.72
N ASP A 248 -7.15 9.60 -2.55
CA ASP A 248 -5.87 10.28 -2.78
C ASP A 248 -4.97 10.35 -1.53
N PHE A 249 -3.71 10.72 -1.77
CA PHE A 249 -2.75 11.08 -0.73
C PHE A 249 -2.85 12.57 -0.45
N GLN A 250 -3.16 12.93 0.79
CA GLN A 250 -3.50 14.29 1.19
C GLN A 250 -2.63 14.76 2.35
N PRO A 251 -2.19 16.04 2.38
CA PRO A 251 -1.65 16.64 3.60
C PRO A 251 -2.70 16.57 4.71
N GLN A 252 -2.31 16.09 5.90
CA GLN A 252 -3.23 15.79 6.98
C GLN A 252 -2.60 15.94 8.36
N ILE A 253 -3.45 16.19 9.34
CA ILE A 253 -3.18 15.97 10.76
C ILE A 253 -4.23 14.97 11.23
N THR A 254 -3.81 13.75 11.59
CA THR A 254 -4.70 12.65 11.92
C THR A 254 -4.32 12.06 13.26
N TYR A 255 -5.30 11.84 14.12
CA TYR A 255 -5.17 11.09 15.36
C TYR A 255 -5.78 9.69 15.17
N THR A 256 -5.06 8.67 15.63
CA THR A 256 -5.53 7.28 15.68
C THR A 256 -5.51 6.79 17.11
N SER A 257 -6.63 6.30 17.63
CA SER A 257 -6.76 5.80 19.00
C SER A 257 -5.95 4.52 19.23
N PRO A 258 -5.66 4.16 20.47
CA PRO A 258 -5.28 2.79 20.79
C PRO A 258 -6.37 1.81 20.34
N LYS A 259 -5.97 0.57 20.04
CA LYS A 259 -6.92 -0.51 19.75
C LYS A 259 -7.43 -1.12 21.05
N ILE A 260 -8.74 -1.09 21.27
CA ILE A 260 -9.40 -1.57 22.49
C ILE A 260 -10.48 -2.57 22.12
N GLY A 261 -10.34 -3.83 22.56
CA GLY A 261 -11.33 -4.88 22.30
C GLY A 261 -11.59 -5.14 20.81
N GLY A 262 -10.60 -4.93 19.95
CA GLY A 262 -10.72 -5.03 18.49
C GLY A 262 -11.10 -3.71 17.80
N PHE A 263 -11.66 -2.72 18.51
CA PHE A 263 -12.02 -1.41 17.97
C PHE A 263 -10.84 -0.46 17.91
N GLN A 264 -10.77 0.32 16.83
CA GLN A 264 -9.86 1.44 16.66
C GLN A 264 -10.56 2.57 15.91
N ALA A 265 -10.33 3.81 16.32
CA ALA A 265 -10.88 5.00 15.68
C ALA A 265 -9.78 5.93 15.19
N ALA A 266 -10.01 6.61 14.08
CA ALA A 266 -9.15 7.68 13.58
C ALA A 266 -10.00 8.87 13.15
N ILE A 267 -9.47 10.09 13.35
CA ILE A 267 -10.07 11.33 12.89
C ILE A 267 -8.98 12.28 12.44
N GLY A 268 -9.23 13.04 11.39
CA GLY A 268 -8.23 13.97 10.87
C GLY A 268 -8.81 15.18 10.17
N ALA A 269 -7.97 16.23 10.11
CA ALA A 269 -8.13 17.40 9.28
C ALA A 269 -7.20 17.28 8.06
N PHE A 270 -7.74 17.58 6.90
CA PHE A 270 -7.09 17.38 5.61
C PHE A 270 -7.03 18.69 4.82
N GLN A 271 -5.93 18.89 4.08
CA GLN A 271 -5.91 19.97 3.10
C GLN A 271 -7.08 19.79 2.14
N PRO A 272 -7.92 20.82 1.94
CA PRO A 272 -9.06 20.70 1.02
C PRO A 272 -8.61 20.40 -0.41
N LEU A 273 -9.24 19.42 -1.02
CA LEU A 273 -9.18 19.20 -2.47
C LEU A 273 -10.06 20.22 -3.17
N VAL A 274 -9.73 20.60 -4.38
CA VAL A 274 -10.56 21.48 -5.20
C VAL A 274 -11.40 20.66 -6.17
N THR A 275 -12.62 21.14 -6.46
CA THR A 275 -13.47 20.58 -7.52
C THR A 275 -12.85 20.88 -8.88
N ILE A 276 -12.65 19.87 -9.70
CA ILE A 276 -12.07 20.04 -11.04
C ILE A 276 -12.98 20.97 -11.87
N GLY A 277 -12.38 22.02 -12.43
CA GLY A 277 -13.07 23.01 -13.25
C GLY A 277 -13.77 24.11 -12.43
N ASN A 278 -13.69 24.10 -11.11
CA ASN A 278 -14.21 25.17 -10.24
C ASN A 278 -13.07 26.09 -9.75
N ASN A 279 -13.39 27.36 -9.53
CA ASN A 279 -12.45 28.32 -8.93
C ASN A 279 -12.74 28.44 -7.44
N GLU A 280 -11.86 27.92 -6.59
CA GLU A 280 -12.06 27.78 -5.16
C GLU A 280 -10.87 28.32 -4.36
N VAL A 281 -11.18 28.97 -3.23
CA VAL A 281 -10.24 29.27 -2.16
C VAL A 281 -10.83 28.73 -0.85
N ASN A 282 -10.57 27.48 -0.57
CA ASN A 282 -11.16 26.75 0.56
C ASN A 282 -10.63 27.27 1.90
N LYS A 283 -11.51 27.79 2.75
CA LYS A 283 -11.18 28.48 4.00
C LYS A 283 -11.11 27.55 5.20
N THR A 284 -11.70 26.35 5.08
CA THR A 284 -11.73 25.36 6.16
C THR A 284 -11.15 24.04 5.69
N PRO A 285 -10.46 23.28 6.54
CA PRO A 285 -9.98 21.95 6.18
C PRO A 285 -11.15 21.00 5.86
N GLY A 286 -10.87 19.96 5.10
CA GLY A 286 -11.72 18.78 5.02
C GLY A 286 -11.60 17.96 6.30
N PHE A 287 -12.64 17.23 6.68
CA PHE A 287 -12.62 16.32 7.82
C PHE A 287 -12.97 14.91 7.39
N GLN A 288 -12.21 13.95 7.90
CA GLN A 288 -12.48 12.53 7.68
C GLN A 288 -12.35 11.80 9.01
N ALA A 289 -13.17 10.75 9.17
CA ALA A 289 -13.14 9.89 10.34
C ALA A 289 -13.29 8.43 9.92
N LYS A 290 -12.69 7.51 10.69
CA LYS A 290 -12.72 6.07 10.45
C LYS A 290 -12.88 5.34 11.78
N ILE A 291 -13.71 4.28 11.78
CA ILE A 291 -13.78 3.30 12.87
C ILE A 291 -13.56 1.92 12.23
N THR A 292 -12.69 1.13 12.84
CA THR A 292 -12.46 -0.26 12.44
C THR A 292 -12.73 -1.21 13.61
N TYR A 293 -13.12 -2.44 13.29
CA TYR A 293 -13.28 -3.52 14.25
C TYR A 293 -12.69 -4.81 13.71
N ASP A 294 -11.77 -5.40 14.46
CA ASP A 294 -11.17 -6.69 14.12
C ASP A 294 -11.70 -7.78 15.06
N LEU A 295 -12.12 -8.88 14.46
CA LEU A 295 -12.66 -10.05 15.14
C LEU A 295 -11.93 -11.31 14.68
N THR A 296 -11.61 -12.19 15.62
CA THR A 296 -11.17 -13.56 15.33
C THR A 296 -11.97 -14.51 16.20
N ALA A 297 -12.78 -15.35 15.60
CA ALA A 297 -13.61 -16.32 16.29
C ALA A 297 -13.87 -17.55 15.41
N GLY A 298 -13.80 -18.75 15.97
CA GLY A 298 -14.19 -20.00 15.29
C GLY A 298 -13.45 -20.28 13.97
N GLY A 299 -12.18 -19.81 13.83
CA GLY A 299 -11.43 -19.99 12.59
C GLY A 299 -11.75 -18.96 11.50
N VAL A 300 -12.58 -17.95 11.79
CA VAL A 300 -12.88 -16.81 10.92
C VAL A 300 -12.15 -15.58 11.45
N SER A 301 -11.46 -14.86 10.60
CA SER A 301 -10.95 -13.51 10.87
C SER A 301 -11.75 -12.49 10.08
N GLY A 302 -12.25 -11.46 10.76
CA GLY A 302 -13.03 -10.38 10.19
C GLY A 302 -12.39 -9.03 10.47
N HIS A 303 -12.39 -8.17 9.47
CA HIS A 303 -12.06 -6.75 9.58
C HIS A 303 -13.25 -5.95 9.03
N PHE A 304 -13.83 -5.10 9.85
CA PHE A 304 -15.00 -4.27 9.55
C PHE A 304 -14.61 -2.82 9.66
N TRP A 305 -15.18 -1.97 8.81
CA TRP A 305 -14.92 -0.53 8.87
C TRP A 305 -16.13 0.30 8.50
N VAL A 306 -16.16 1.52 9.00
CA VAL A 306 -17.04 2.59 8.58
C VAL A 306 -16.24 3.89 8.58
N ASN A 307 -16.38 4.67 7.51
CA ASN A 307 -15.69 5.94 7.33
C ASN A 307 -16.68 7.04 6.99
N GLY A 308 -16.29 8.29 7.25
CA GLY A 308 -17.05 9.46 6.86
C GLY A 308 -16.15 10.57 6.36
N ILE A 309 -16.70 11.42 5.47
CA ILE A 309 -16.03 12.60 4.92
C ILE A 309 -16.98 13.79 4.92
N SER A 310 -16.46 14.97 5.21
CA SER A 310 -17.15 16.25 5.02
C SER A 310 -16.14 17.32 4.63
N GLN A 311 -16.35 17.96 3.47
CA GLN A 311 -15.52 19.07 3.03
C GLN A 311 -16.39 20.18 2.45
N LYS A 312 -16.14 21.41 2.89
CA LYS A 312 -16.71 22.61 2.31
C LYS A 312 -15.84 23.10 1.15
N HIS A 313 -16.47 23.47 0.07
CA HIS A 313 -15.89 24.10 -1.11
C HIS A 313 -16.35 25.55 -1.17
N ASP A 314 -15.41 26.49 -1.10
CA ASP A 314 -15.68 27.92 -1.13
C ASP A 314 -15.33 28.48 -2.50
N GLY A 315 -16.34 28.61 -3.39
CA GLY A 315 -16.18 29.20 -4.71
C GLY A 315 -15.86 30.70 -4.63
N VAL A 316 -15.06 31.17 -5.57
CA VAL A 316 -14.68 32.58 -5.72
C VAL A 316 -14.89 33.04 -7.16
N GLY A 317 -15.01 34.37 -7.36
CA GLY A 317 -15.19 34.94 -8.70
C GLY A 317 -16.50 34.53 -9.37
N GLY A 318 -17.56 34.28 -8.60
CA GLY A 318 -18.86 33.81 -9.12
C GLY A 318 -18.99 32.30 -9.21
N ALA A 319 -17.92 31.53 -8.89
CA ALA A 319 -17.99 30.08 -8.82
C ALA A 319 -18.86 29.63 -7.63
N PRO A 320 -19.63 28.55 -7.75
CA PRO A 320 -20.54 28.10 -6.71
C PRO A 320 -19.78 27.50 -5.49
N SER A 321 -20.39 27.64 -4.32
CA SER A 321 -19.93 26.99 -3.09
C SER A 321 -20.86 25.86 -2.69
N TYR A 322 -20.31 24.76 -2.15
CA TYR A 322 -21.11 23.63 -1.68
C TYR A 322 -20.39 22.88 -0.57
N THR A 323 -21.03 21.87 0.03
CA THR A 323 -20.38 20.95 0.96
C THR A 323 -20.59 19.51 0.48
N GLY A 324 -19.48 18.81 0.17
CA GLY A 324 -19.47 17.40 -0.10
C GLY A 324 -19.52 16.61 1.22
N ARG A 325 -20.37 15.58 1.29
CA ARG A 325 -20.49 14.67 2.43
C ARG A 325 -20.74 13.26 1.95
N GLY A 326 -20.05 12.29 2.56
CA GLY A 326 -20.19 10.89 2.24
C GLY A 326 -19.82 9.98 3.39
N PHE A 327 -20.17 8.72 3.23
CA PHE A 327 -19.75 7.64 4.11
C PHE A 327 -19.36 6.43 3.29
N ASP A 328 -18.58 5.53 3.88
CA ASP A 328 -18.36 4.20 3.35
C ASP A 328 -18.37 3.16 4.47
N ILE A 329 -18.68 1.92 4.11
CA ILE A 329 -18.73 0.77 5.01
C ILE A 329 -18.25 -0.47 4.27
N GLY A 330 -17.55 -1.34 4.96
CA GLY A 330 -17.14 -2.60 4.35
C GLY A 330 -16.66 -3.62 5.35
N THR A 331 -16.35 -4.80 4.80
CA THR A 331 -15.82 -5.93 5.56
C THR A 331 -14.87 -6.75 4.70
N ARG A 332 -13.83 -7.28 5.36
CA ARG A 332 -13.01 -8.37 4.85
C ARG A 332 -13.11 -9.55 5.80
N LEU A 333 -13.51 -10.70 5.27
CA LEU A 333 -13.59 -11.96 6.00
C LEU A 333 -12.59 -12.94 5.43
N THR A 334 -11.93 -13.69 6.30
CA THR A 334 -11.02 -14.79 5.92
C THR A 334 -11.42 -16.04 6.70
N PHE A 335 -11.64 -17.13 5.99
CA PHE A 335 -11.96 -18.44 6.55
C PHE A 335 -11.18 -19.52 5.83
N GLY A 336 -10.17 -20.06 6.52
CA GLY A 336 -9.25 -21.02 5.93
C GLY A 336 -8.51 -20.44 4.73
N LYS A 337 -8.76 -20.98 3.54
CA LYS A 337 -8.14 -20.56 2.27
C LYS A 337 -9.00 -19.57 1.47
N ALA A 338 -10.20 -19.27 1.94
CA ALA A 338 -11.13 -18.36 1.28
C ALA A 338 -11.09 -16.97 1.91
N GLY A 339 -11.17 -15.94 1.07
CA GLY A 339 -11.33 -14.55 1.45
C GLY A 339 -12.53 -13.93 0.75
N LEU A 340 -13.28 -13.10 1.48
CA LEU A 340 -14.38 -12.30 0.94
C LEU A 340 -14.18 -10.85 1.32
N VAL A 341 -14.54 -9.94 0.41
CA VAL A 341 -14.62 -8.50 0.67
C VAL A 341 -15.96 -8.00 0.15
N GLY A 342 -16.62 -7.18 0.95
CA GLY A 342 -17.80 -6.42 0.58
C GLY A 342 -17.63 -4.97 1.00
N TYR A 343 -17.99 -4.05 0.11
CA TYR A 343 -17.84 -2.60 0.31
C TYR A 343 -19.00 -1.85 -0.31
N TYR A 344 -19.38 -0.75 0.32
CA TYR A 344 -20.36 0.20 -0.20
C TYR A 344 -19.98 1.62 0.22
N TYR A 345 -20.21 2.61 -0.65
CA TYR A 345 -20.14 4.03 -0.31
C TYR A 345 -21.37 4.77 -0.83
N GLY A 346 -21.66 5.91 -0.20
CA GLY A 346 -22.70 6.83 -0.68
C GLY A 346 -22.44 8.25 -0.21
N GLY A 347 -22.89 9.22 -1.00
CA GLY A 347 -22.72 10.62 -0.64
C GLY A 347 -23.33 11.61 -1.60
N SER A 348 -23.26 12.88 -1.23
CA SER A 348 -23.72 13.99 -2.05
C SER A 348 -22.64 15.05 -2.19
N GLY A 349 -22.30 15.41 -3.41
CA GLY A 349 -21.21 16.32 -3.70
C GLY A 349 -19.82 15.74 -3.44
N ILE A 350 -19.65 14.42 -3.42
CA ILE A 350 -18.35 13.76 -3.29
C ILE A 350 -17.77 13.31 -4.65
N GLY A 351 -18.60 13.33 -5.71
CA GLY A 351 -18.19 12.97 -7.05
C GLY A 351 -18.09 11.48 -7.29
N THR A 352 -17.33 11.09 -8.30
CA THR A 352 -17.03 9.72 -8.69
C THR A 352 -15.57 9.60 -9.14
N THR A 353 -15.02 8.39 -9.23
CA THR A 353 -13.62 8.10 -9.59
C THR A 353 -12.64 8.59 -8.53
N GLY A 354 -12.38 9.88 -8.44
CA GLY A 354 -11.64 10.50 -7.33
C GLY A 354 -12.52 11.50 -6.59
N LEU A 355 -12.16 11.83 -5.36
CA LEU A 355 -12.90 12.78 -4.54
C LEU A 355 -13.13 14.09 -5.30
N PHE A 356 -14.39 14.53 -5.33
CA PHE A 356 -14.88 15.78 -5.92
C PHE A 356 -14.77 15.90 -7.44
N ILE A 357 -14.48 14.79 -8.16
CA ILE A 357 -14.57 14.74 -9.62
C ILE A 357 -16.04 14.57 -10.01
N LEU A 358 -16.58 15.47 -10.85
CA LEU A 358 -17.99 15.49 -11.27
C LEU A 358 -19.00 15.63 -10.09
N SER A 359 -18.59 16.21 -8.99
CA SER A 359 -19.40 16.34 -7.76
C SER A 359 -20.60 17.29 -7.88
N THR A 360 -20.53 18.25 -8.81
CA THR A 360 -21.61 19.23 -9.04
C THR A 360 -21.84 19.44 -10.53
N ASP A 361 -22.98 20.02 -10.88
CA ASP A 361 -23.21 20.61 -12.18
C ASP A 361 -22.59 22.02 -12.30
N ALA A 362 -22.73 22.65 -13.45
CA ALA A 362 -22.20 24.00 -13.71
C ALA A 362 -22.81 25.08 -12.82
N ALA A 363 -23.99 24.86 -12.24
CA ALA A 363 -24.64 25.76 -11.29
C ALA A 363 -24.25 25.47 -9.81
N GLY A 364 -23.35 24.51 -9.57
CA GLY A 364 -22.91 24.10 -8.23
C GLY A 364 -23.92 23.25 -7.48
N ARG A 365 -24.94 22.75 -8.15
CA ARG A 365 -25.90 21.82 -7.55
C ARG A 365 -25.25 20.46 -7.41
N LYS A 366 -25.30 19.90 -6.21
CA LYS A 366 -24.64 18.64 -5.90
C LYS A 366 -25.28 17.46 -6.64
N ARG A 367 -24.45 16.58 -7.16
CA ARG A 367 -24.84 15.24 -7.60
C ARG A 367 -24.74 14.28 -6.44
N HIS A 368 -25.61 13.28 -6.39
CA HIS A 368 -25.48 12.14 -5.52
C HIS A 368 -24.62 11.08 -6.22
N SER A 369 -23.85 10.33 -5.47
CA SER A 369 -23.09 9.20 -5.98
C SER A 369 -23.04 8.10 -4.93
N ASP A 370 -23.09 6.86 -5.39
CA ASP A 370 -22.91 5.66 -4.59
C ASP A 370 -22.22 4.57 -5.42
N GLY A 371 -21.82 3.50 -4.75
CA GLY A 371 -21.26 2.36 -5.42
C GLY A 371 -20.85 1.28 -4.44
N PHE A 372 -20.56 0.11 -5.00
CA PHE A 372 -20.16 -1.05 -4.21
C PHE A 372 -19.19 -1.95 -4.99
N TYR A 373 -18.46 -2.78 -4.28
CA TYR A 373 -17.85 -3.96 -4.87
C TYR A 373 -17.95 -5.16 -3.94
N VAL A 374 -17.96 -6.33 -4.56
CA VAL A 374 -17.84 -7.62 -3.90
C VAL A 374 -16.71 -8.41 -4.52
N GLN A 375 -16.01 -9.18 -3.70
CA GLN A 375 -14.81 -9.89 -4.11
C GLN A 375 -14.67 -11.21 -3.37
N GLY A 376 -14.30 -12.27 -4.09
CA GLY A 376 -13.96 -13.55 -3.52
C GLY A 376 -12.57 -14.00 -3.96
N THR A 377 -11.81 -14.62 -3.06
CA THR A 377 -10.53 -15.24 -3.35
C THR A 377 -10.43 -16.63 -2.74
N TYR A 378 -9.65 -17.51 -3.37
CA TYR A 378 -9.39 -18.86 -2.87
C TYR A 378 -7.95 -19.31 -3.15
N GLY A 379 -7.25 -19.77 -2.10
CA GLY A 379 -5.86 -20.21 -2.16
C GLY A 379 -5.73 -21.72 -2.41
N ILE A 380 -4.92 -22.12 -3.37
CA ILE A 380 -4.58 -23.51 -3.71
C ILE A 380 -3.05 -23.65 -3.75
N GLY A 381 -2.46 -23.98 -2.62
CA GLY A 381 -0.99 -23.98 -2.51
C GLY A 381 -0.42 -22.58 -2.76
N LYS A 382 0.43 -22.44 -3.78
CA LYS A 382 1.01 -21.15 -4.20
C LYS A 382 0.12 -20.34 -5.15
N LEU A 383 -0.98 -20.92 -5.64
CA LEU A 383 -1.94 -20.27 -6.53
C LEU A 383 -3.06 -19.64 -5.70
N THR A 384 -3.42 -18.38 -6.00
CA THR A 384 -4.63 -17.73 -5.52
C THR A 384 -5.47 -17.34 -6.73
N LEU A 385 -6.71 -17.80 -6.76
CA LEU A 385 -7.72 -17.39 -7.73
C LEU A 385 -8.63 -16.35 -7.09
N GLY A 386 -9.08 -15.40 -7.86
CA GLY A 386 -9.99 -14.36 -7.39
C GLY A 386 -10.93 -13.86 -8.47
N ALA A 387 -12.11 -13.43 -8.02
CA ALA A 387 -13.08 -12.75 -8.86
C ALA A 387 -13.68 -11.57 -8.10
N SER A 388 -14.00 -10.50 -8.80
CA SER A 388 -14.59 -9.30 -8.22
C SER A 388 -15.56 -8.65 -9.20
N TYR A 389 -16.62 -8.08 -8.67
CA TYR A 389 -17.56 -7.21 -9.37
C TYR A 389 -17.75 -5.93 -8.60
N GLY A 390 -17.92 -4.82 -9.30
CA GLY A 390 -18.28 -3.55 -8.68
C GLY A 390 -18.81 -2.55 -9.68
N GLU A 391 -19.56 -1.59 -9.16
CA GLU A 391 -20.13 -0.50 -9.91
C GLU A 391 -20.20 0.78 -9.07
N SER A 392 -20.15 1.91 -9.76
CA SER A 392 -20.32 3.25 -9.21
C SER A 392 -21.36 4.01 -10.03
N HIS A 393 -22.28 4.67 -9.35
CA HIS A 393 -23.35 5.46 -9.92
C HIS A 393 -23.13 6.95 -9.67
N LEU A 394 -23.61 7.78 -10.59
CA LEU A 394 -23.59 9.24 -10.48
C LEU A 394 -24.93 9.81 -10.98
N ASP A 395 -25.75 10.27 -10.05
CA ASP A 395 -27.03 10.91 -10.38
C ASP A 395 -26.84 12.29 -11.02
N LEU A 396 -27.78 12.70 -11.88
CA LEU A 396 -27.89 14.08 -12.29
C LEU A 396 -28.26 14.98 -11.10
N ALA A 397 -27.71 16.20 -11.06
CA ALA A 397 -28.16 17.21 -10.13
C ALA A 397 -29.63 17.58 -10.38
N LYS A 398 -30.33 18.06 -9.34
CA LYS A 398 -31.75 18.41 -9.48
C LYS A 398 -31.99 19.40 -10.63
N GLY A 399 -32.72 18.96 -11.67
CA GLY A 399 -33.01 19.74 -12.84
C GLY A 399 -31.85 19.89 -13.85
N GLU A 400 -30.80 19.08 -13.72
CA GLU A 400 -29.75 18.98 -14.70
C GLU A 400 -30.24 18.16 -15.91
N ILE A 401 -29.84 18.59 -17.11
CA ILE A 401 -30.02 17.84 -18.36
C ILE A 401 -28.64 17.63 -18.96
N ASN A 402 -28.12 16.42 -18.87
CA ASN A 402 -26.80 16.05 -19.36
C ASN A 402 -26.81 14.60 -19.87
N PRO A 403 -27.30 14.32 -21.05
CA PRO A 403 -27.47 12.95 -21.54
C PRO A 403 -26.16 12.19 -21.75
N THR A 404 -25.04 12.87 -21.87
CA THR A 404 -23.72 12.24 -22.05
C THR A 404 -22.98 12.03 -20.74
N LEU A 405 -23.47 12.59 -19.63
CA LEU A 405 -22.85 12.37 -18.32
C LEU A 405 -22.98 10.92 -17.91
N LEU A 406 -21.96 10.42 -17.28
CA LEU A 406 -21.92 9.13 -16.63
C LEU A 406 -23.15 8.93 -15.74
N ASP A 407 -23.83 7.79 -15.91
CA ASP A 407 -24.79 7.20 -14.99
C ASP A 407 -24.11 6.10 -14.18
N THR A 408 -23.53 5.11 -14.88
CA THR A 408 -22.92 3.93 -14.24
C THR A 408 -21.59 3.57 -14.87
N ASN A 409 -20.57 3.35 -14.02
CA ASN A 409 -19.35 2.61 -14.35
C ASN A 409 -19.38 1.26 -13.64
N SER A 410 -19.14 0.16 -14.35
CA SER A 410 -19.06 -1.17 -13.76
C SER A 410 -17.91 -2.00 -14.31
N SER A 411 -17.44 -2.97 -13.53
CA SER A 411 -16.43 -3.92 -14.02
C SER A 411 -16.50 -5.29 -13.37
N TRP A 412 -16.15 -6.31 -14.18
CA TRP A 412 -15.82 -7.66 -13.75
C TRP A 412 -14.31 -7.86 -13.82
N VAL A 413 -13.75 -8.49 -12.80
CA VAL A 413 -12.34 -8.85 -12.76
C VAL A 413 -12.20 -10.32 -12.40
N GLY A 414 -11.44 -11.06 -13.19
CA GLY A 414 -10.97 -12.41 -12.89
C GLY A 414 -9.45 -12.42 -12.81
N GLN A 415 -8.88 -12.98 -11.74
CA GLN A 415 -7.44 -12.91 -11.47
C GLN A 415 -6.89 -14.25 -10.99
N ALA A 416 -5.67 -14.57 -11.43
CA ALA A 416 -4.84 -15.66 -10.93
C ALA A 416 -3.48 -15.09 -10.50
N ARG A 417 -3.05 -15.40 -9.27
CA ARG A 417 -1.76 -15.01 -8.71
C ARG A 417 -1.00 -16.26 -8.28
N TYR A 418 0.27 -16.37 -8.67
CA TYR A 418 1.13 -17.49 -8.32
C TYR A 418 2.40 -16.99 -7.62
N GLY A 419 2.57 -17.35 -6.36
CA GLY A 419 3.78 -17.07 -5.58
C GLY A 419 4.97 -17.87 -6.13
N LEU A 420 5.78 -17.26 -6.99
CA LEU A 420 6.96 -17.90 -7.57
C LEU A 420 8.05 -18.09 -6.50
N THR A 421 8.33 -17.02 -5.76
CA THR A 421 9.23 -16.99 -4.60
C THR A 421 8.53 -16.25 -3.45
N ASP A 422 9.21 -16.08 -2.30
CA ASP A 422 8.68 -15.29 -1.19
C ASP A 422 8.53 -13.80 -1.56
N TRP A 423 9.27 -13.30 -2.54
CA TRP A 423 9.26 -11.92 -2.99
C TRP A 423 8.46 -11.71 -4.29
N VAL A 424 8.45 -12.68 -5.20
CA VAL A 424 7.90 -12.53 -6.55
C VAL A 424 6.59 -13.27 -6.70
N THR A 425 5.56 -12.56 -7.11
CA THR A 425 4.25 -13.09 -7.49
C THR A 425 4.01 -12.83 -8.97
N LEU A 426 3.71 -13.88 -9.73
CA LEU A 426 3.22 -13.80 -11.11
C LEU A 426 1.72 -13.54 -11.09
N VAL A 427 1.23 -12.71 -12.01
CA VAL A 427 -0.18 -12.32 -12.08
C VAL A 427 -0.69 -12.43 -13.51
N GLY A 428 -1.87 -13.03 -13.66
CA GLY A 428 -2.69 -12.98 -14.87
C GLY A 428 -4.07 -12.46 -14.51
N GLU A 429 -4.59 -11.52 -15.28
CA GLU A 429 -5.87 -10.87 -15.00
C GLU A 429 -6.64 -10.57 -16.27
N TYR A 430 -7.95 -10.73 -16.22
CA TYR A 430 -8.89 -10.25 -17.20
C TYR A 430 -9.87 -9.29 -16.55
N THR A 431 -10.08 -8.13 -17.18
CA THR A 431 -11.01 -7.10 -16.74
C THR A 431 -11.96 -6.75 -17.86
N HIS A 432 -13.27 -6.78 -17.59
CA HIS A 432 -14.33 -6.22 -18.45
C HIS A 432 -14.86 -4.95 -17.79
N SER A 433 -14.80 -3.82 -18.49
CA SER A 433 -15.29 -2.52 -18.03
C SER A 433 -16.43 -2.04 -18.90
N ARG A 434 -17.46 -1.44 -18.28
CA ARG A 434 -18.60 -0.84 -18.94
C ARG A 434 -18.90 0.54 -18.35
N ALA A 435 -19.16 1.52 -19.19
CA ALA A 435 -19.63 2.85 -18.83
C ALA A 435 -20.95 3.12 -19.53
N GLU A 436 -21.94 3.65 -18.82
CA GLU A 436 -23.26 4.05 -19.33
C GLU A 436 -23.53 5.51 -18.98
N ALA A 437 -24.15 6.24 -19.90
CA ALA A 437 -24.56 7.62 -19.69
C ALA A 437 -26.09 7.71 -19.52
N HIS A 438 -26.56 8.74 -18.84
CA HIS A 438 -28.00 9.00 -18.61
C HIS A 438 -28.85 9.04 -19.91
N GLY A 439 -28.23 9.39 -21.04
CA GLY A 439 -28.92 9.42 -22.36
C GLY A 439 -28.85 8.12 -23.15
N GLY A 440 -28.33 7.03 -22.53
CA GLY A 440 -28.27 5.70 -23.15
C GLY A 440 -26.99 5.42 -23.96
N ASN A 441 -26.09 6.39 -24.12
CA ASN A 441 -24.75 6.11 -24.65
C ASN A 441 -24.02 5.12 -23.71
N HIS A 442 -23.28 4.19 -24.29
CA HIS A 442 -22.48 3.26 -23.49
C HIS A 442 -21.24 2.80 -24.23
N ALA A 443 -20.20 2.49 -23.47
CA ALA A 443 -18.96 1.92 -23.98
C ALA A 443 -18.56 0.71 -23.17
N THR A 444 -17.89 -0.26 -23.80
CA THR A 444 -17.32 -1.44 -23.14
C THR A 444 -15.90 -1.65 -23.62
N SER A 445 -15.02 -2.07 -22.72
CA SER A 445 -13.67 -2.48 -23.08
C SER A 445 -13.24 -3.71 -22.27
N ASN A 446 -12.28 -4.44 -22.84
CA ASN A 446 -11.72 -5.63 -22.20
C ASN A 446 -10.21 -5.47 -22.12
N ALA A 447 -9.65 -5.68 -20.93
CA ALA A 447 -8.23 -5.65 -20.72
C ALA A 447 -7.74 -7.05 -20.30
N LEU A 448 -6.64 -7.49 -20.90
CA LEU A 448 -5.87 -8.65 -20.47
C LEU A 448 -4.52 -8.16 -19.95
N ALA A 449 -4.21 -8.47 -18.71
CA ALA A 449 -2.95 -8.12 -18.10
C ALA A 449 -2.18 -9.37 -17.66
N THR A 450 -0.87 -9.39 -17.89
CA THR A 450 0.02 -10.41 -17.36
C THR A 450 1.35 -9.79 -16.96
N GLY A 451 1.89 -10.20 -15.83
CA GLY A 451 3.12 -9.61 -15.33
C GLY A 451 3.54 -10.17 -13.99
N ALA A 452 4.33 -9.39 -13.29
CA ALA A 452 4.84 -9.77 -11.98
C ALA A 452 4.89 -8.56 -11.04
N ILE A 453 4.79 -8.86 -9.76
CA ILE A 453 5.02 -7.92 -8.66
C ILE A 453 5.99 -8.53 -7.67
N LEU A 454 6.94 -7.72 -7.21
CA LEU A 454 7.93 -8.06 -6.21
C LEU A 454 7.74 -7.14 -5.00
N PHE A 455 7.79 -7.73 -3.80
CA PHE A 455 7.87 -7.02 -2.53
C PHE A 455 9.11 -7.44 -1.75
N PHE A 456 9.72 -6.51 -1.03
CA PHE A 456 10.85 -6.77 -0.10
C PHE A 456 10.73 -6.00 1.19
#